data_f9f232807824a3f0b3f6b13386579b93
#
_entry.id   f9f232807824a3f0b3f6b13386579b93
#
_cell.length_a   1.000
_cell.length_b   1.000
_cell.length_c   1.000
_cell.angle_alpha   90.00
_cell.angle_beta   90.00
_cell.angle_gamma   90.00
#
_symmetry.space_group_name_H-M   'P 1'
#
loop_
_entity.id
_entity.type
_entity.pdbx_description
1 polymer ?
#
loop_
_entity_poly.entity_id
_entity_poly.type
_entity_poly.pdbx_seq_one_letter_code
_entity_poly.pdbx_strand_id
1 'polypeptide(L)'
;AGIAAETAEERVAAKVVLSNLTLENLRENPAVPYEEDEVTRIIQDGVNESIYNSIKGWTVAQLREWILDTETTGDMIKRVSRGLTSEMVAGVAKLMGNLDLIYGAKKIHNPTHCNTTLGLPGTFSSRLQPNHTTDDPKGIMASVMEGLSYGCGDAVIGLNPVDDSVESVARILKSFDEFKNKWEVPTQICVLA
;
A
#
# COMPACT_ATOMS: atom_id res chain seq x y z
N ALA A 1 6.52 -15.41 1.68
CA ALA A 1 7.41 -15.80 2.76
C ALA A 1 8.91 -15.70 2.41
N GLY A 2 9.31 -15.01 1.33
CA GLY A 2 10.71 -14.77 0.99
C GLY A 2 11.47 -15.95 0.38
N ILE A 3 10.81 -17.07 0.11
CA ILE A 3 11.41 -18.21 -0.58
C ILE A 3 11.09 -18.09 -2.06
N ALA A 4 12.12 -17.96 -2.92
CA ALA A 4 11.97 -17.94 -4.35
C ALA A 4 11.98 -19.35 -4.94
N ALA A 5 11.18 -19.58 -5.99
CA ALA A 5 11.27 -20.83 -6.76
C ALA A 5 12.58 -20.86 -7.54
N GLU A 6 13.29 -21.99 -7.53
CA GLU A 6 14.56 -22.17 -8.21
C GLU A 6 14.36 -22.42 -9.72
N THR A 7 13.26 -23.08 -10.10
CA THR A 7 12.96 -23.45 -11.49
C THR A 7 11.63 -22.87 -11.99
N ALA A 8 11.41 -22.87 -13.29
CA ALA A 8 10.15 -22.47 -13.89
C ALA A 8 9.01 -23.44 -13.53
N GLU A 9 9.29 -24.74 -13.49
CA GLU A 9 8.34 -25.79 -13.13
C GLU A 9 7.88 -25.62 -11.68
N GLU A 10 8.82 -25.39 -10.77
CA GLU A 10 8.52 -25.11 -9.37
C GLU A 10 7.63 -23.89 -9.18
N ARG A 11 7.89 -22.82 -9.94
CA ARG A 11 7.06 -21.61 -9.94
C ARG A 11 5.64 -21.89 -10.42
N VAL A 12 5.49 -22.70 -11.46
CA VAL A 12 4.16 -23.11 -11.97
C VAL A 12 3.45 -23.97 -10.93
N ALA A 13 4.13 -24.96 -10.35
CA ALA A 13 3.56 -25.82 -9.32
C ALA A 13 3.12 -25.00 -8.09
N ALA A 14 3.92 -24.06 -7.63
CA ALA A 14 3.56 -23.15 -6.53
C ALA A 14 2.31 -22.31 -6.85
N LYS A 15 2.18 -21.80 -8.07
CA LYS A 15 0.97 -21.07 -8.52
C LYS A 15 -0.26 -21.96 -8.57
N VAL A 16 -0.13 -23.22 -8.98
CA VAL A 16 -1.24 -24.18 -8.98
C VAL A 16 -1.70 -24.46 -7.54
N VAL A 17 -0.76 -24.67 -6.62
CA VAL A 17 -1.08 -24.84 -5.19
C VAL A 17 -1.78 -23.60 -4.67
N LEU A 18 -1.21 -22.40 -4.86
CA LEU A 18 -1.77 -21.13 -4.41
C LEU A 18 -3.21 -20.94 -4.94
N SER A 19 -3.47 -21.29 -6.21
CA SER A 19 -4.79 -21.12 -6.82
C SER A 19 -5.88 -21.93 -6.13
N ASN A 20 -5.52 -23.05 -5.52
CA ASN A 20 -6.43 -23.97 -4.84
C ASN A 20 -6.54 -23.75 -3.33
N LEU A 21 -5.68 -22.93 -2.74
CA LEU A 21 -5.81 -22.55 -1.33
C LEU A 21 -7.07 -21.70 -1.13
N THR A 22 -7.77 -21.93 -0.02
CA THR A 22 -8.89 -21.07 0.39
C THR A 22 -8.38 -19.81 1.07
N LEU A 23 -9.23 -18.78 1.12
CA LEU A 23 -8.94 -17.56 1.89
C LEU A 23 -8.80 -17.87 3.39
N GLU A 24 -9.53 -18.88 3.88
CA GLU A 24 -9.38 -19.38 5.25
C GLU A 24 -7.98 -19.98 5.48
N ASN A 25 -7.48 -20.80 4.55
CA ASN A 25 -6.12 -21.34 4.66
C ASN A 25 -5.05 -20.23 4.74
N LEU A 26 -5.20 -19.15 3.96
CA LEU A 26 -4.26 -18.04 4.00
C LEU A 26 -4.33 -17.26 5.31
N ARG A 27 -5.53 -17.06 5.86
CA ARG A 27 -5.71 -16.33 7.11
C ARG A 27 -5.17 -17.10 8.31
N GLU A 28 -5.39 -18.41 8.33
CA GLU A 28 -4.96 -19.30 9.45
C GLU A 28 -3.45 -19.57 9.42
N ASN A 29 -2.78 -19.32 8.31
CA ASN A 29 -1.36 -19.55 8.14
C ASN A 29 -0.66 -18.28 7.62
N PRO A 30 -0.60 -17.21 8.44
CA PRO A 30 0.08 -15.98 8.05
C PRO A 30 1.58 -16.20 7.87
N ALA A 31 2.22 -15.42 7.01
CA ALA A 31 3.65 -15.54 6.73
C ALA A 31 4.51 -15.24 7.99
N VAL A 32 4.04 -14.34 8.84
CA VAL A 32 4.60 -14.06 10.16
C VAL A 32 3.51 -14.31 11.19
N PRO A 33 3.76 -15.09 12.26
CA PRO A 33 2.75 -15.40 13.27
C PRO A 33 2.17 -14.13 13.92
N TYR A 34 0.87 -14.18 14.25
CA TYR A 34 0.13 -13.10 14.88
C TYR A 34 0.80 -12.59 16.17
N GLU A 35 1.38 -13.48 16.96
CA GLU A 35 2.02 -13.17 18.24
C GLU A 35 3.37 -12.48 18.10
N GLU A 36 4.00 -12.61 16.93
CA GLU A 36 5.37 -12.14 16.68
C GLU A 36 5.42 -10.78 15.96
N ASP A 37 4.31 -10.35 15.30
CA ASP A 37 4.33 -9.17 14.43
C ASP A 37 3.11 -8.28 14.62
N GLU A 38 3.35 -7.02 14.98
CA GLU A 38 2.31 -6.01 15.18
C GLU A 38 1.55 -5.69 13.88
N VAL A 39 2.22 -5.73 12.73
CA VAL A 39 1.58 -5.49 11.43
C VAL A 39 0.58 -6.59 11.12
N THR A 40 0.97 -7.84 11.35
CA THR A 40 0.07 -9.00 11.21
C THR A 40 -1.14 -8.87 12.13
N ARG A 41 -0.95 -8.44 13.40
CA ARG A 41 -2.06 -8.18 14.33
C ARG A 41 -3.03 -7.14 13.80
N ILE A 42 -2.54 -5.98 13.40
CA ILE A 42 -3.38 -4.88 12.87
C ILE A 42 -4.17 -5.35 11.64
N ILE A 43 -3.54 -6.10 10.74
CA ILE A 43 -4.19 -6.63 9.54
C ILE A 43 -5.29 -7.62 9.91
N GLN A 44 -5.00 -8.58 10.80
CA GLN A 44 -5.96 -9.60 11.21
C GLN A 44 -7.14 -9.02 11.99
N ASP A 45 -6.87 -8.10 12.91
CA ASP A 45 -7.88 -7.45 13.74
C ASP A 45 -8.76 -6.46 12.94
N GLY A 46 -8.22 -5.90 11.85
CA GLY A 46 -8.93 -5.01 10.95
C GLY A 46 -9.94 -5.71 10.02
N VAL A 47 -9.94 -7.04 9.94
CA VAL A 47 -10.84 -7.79 9.07
C VAL A 47 -12.29 -7.68 9.54
N ASN A 48 -13.20 -7.36 8.62
CA ASN A 48 -14.63 -7.45 8.88
C ASN A 48 -15.10 -8.90 8.86
N GLU A 49 -15.35 -9.47 10.04
CA GLU A 49 -15.67 -10.89 10.21
C GLU A 49 -16.95 -11.33 9.47
N SER A 50 -17.97 -10.48 9.39
CA SER A 50 -19.22 -10.80 8.69
C SER A 50 -18.98 -10.98 7.20
N ILE A 51 -18.16 -10.10 6.60
CA ILE A 51 -17.79 -10.19 5.18
C ILE A 51 -16.87 -11.37 4.96
N TYR A 52 -15.83 -11.52 5.79
CA TYR A 52 -14.91 -12.65 5.72
C TYR A 52 -15.64 -14.00 5.76
N ASN A 53 -16.54 -14.19 6.70
CA ASN A 53 -17.30 -15.44 6.82
C ASN A 53 -18.15 -15.78 5.58
N SER A 54 -18.51 -14.79 4.77
CA SER A 54 -19.24 -15.02 3.51
C SER A 54 -18.34 -15.46 2.34
N ILE A 55 -17.03 -15.24 2.44
CA ILE A 55 -16.07 -15.49 1.36
C ILE A 55 -14.93 -16.45 1.74
N LYS A 56 -14.74 -16.77 3.00
CA LYS A 56 -13.59 -17.54 3.51
C LYS A 56 -13.37 -18.89 2.81
N GLY A 57 -14.45 -19.51 2.33
CA GLY A 57 -14.40 -20.76 1.57
C GLY A 57 -14.00 -20.59 0.09
N TRP A 58 -13.89 -19.34 -0.41
CA TRP A 58 -13.43 -19.13 -1.78
C TRP A 58 -11.96 -19.49 -1.90
N THR A 59 -11.60 -20.08 -3.05
CA THR A 59 -10.18 -20.24 -3.39
C THR A 59 -9.62 -18.93 -3.91
N VAL A 60 -8.28 -18.81 -3.90
CA VAL A 60 -7.59 -17.65 -4.47
C VAL A 60 -7.95 -17.50 -5.97
N ALA A 61 -8.09 -18.63 -6.70
CA ALA A 61 -8.54 -18.61 -8.09
C ALA A 61 -9.97 -18.06 -8.22
N GLN A 62 -10.90 -18.48 -7.37
CA GLN A 62 -12.28 -17.99 -7.40
C GLN A 62 -12.37 -16.49 -7.11
N LEU A 63 -11.58 -15.98 -6.17
CA LEU A 63 -11.51 -14.55 -5.90
C LEU A 63 -10.95 -13.79 -7.10
N ARG A 64 -9.90 -14.34 -7.79
CA ARG A 64 -9.39 -13.76 -9.03
C ARG A 64 -10.46 -13.69 -10.11
N GLU A 65 -11.15 -14.80 -10.36
CA GLU A 65 -12.22 -14.88 -11.37
C GLU A 65 -13.33 -13.88 -11.07
N TRP A 66 -13.76 -13.80 -9.81
CA TRP A 66 -14.77 -12.85 -9.39
C TRP A 66 -14.33 -11.39 -9.60
N ILE A 67 -13.08 -11.02 -9.29
CA ILE A 67 -12.57 -9.66 -9.54
C ILE A 67 -12.59 -9.33 -11.04
N LEU A 68 -12.30 -10.32 -11.90
CA LEU A 68 -12.21 -10.14 -13.35
C LEU A 68 -13.57 -10.24 -14.05
N ASP A 69 -14.59 -10.76 -13.39
CA ASP A 69 -15.93 -10.87 -13.94
C ASP A 69 -16.49 -9.49 -14.32
N THR A 70 -17.11 -9.38 -15.51
CA THR A 70 -17.68 -8.13 -16.02
C THR A 70 -18.78 -7.55 -15.14
N GLU A 71 -19.53 -8.41 -14.44
CA GLU A 71 -20.62 -8.00 -13.55
C GLU A 71 -20.12 -7.55 -12.19
N THR A 72 -18.87 -7.83 -11.83
CA THR A 72 -18.29 -7.38 -10.57
C THR A 72 -17.87 -5.92 -10.67
N THR A 73 -18.56 -5.08 -9.90
CA THR A 73 -18.32 -3.63 -9.86
C THR A 73 -17.23 -3.25 -8.86
N GLY A 74 -16.67 -2.05 -9.00
CA GLY A 74 -15.71 -1.49 -8.03
C GLY A 74 -16.27 -1.37 -6.61
N ASP A 75 -17.55 -1.05 -6.46
CA ASP A 75 -18.21 -0.98 -5.14
C ASP A 75 -18.33 -2.37 -4.49
N MET A 76 -18.59 -3.40 -5.28
CA MET A 76 -18.59 -4.78 -4.79
C MET A 76 -17.19 -5.19 -4.31
N ILE A 77 -16.16 -4.86 -5.09
CA ILE A 77 -14.76 -5.11 -4.71
C ILE A 77 -14.42 -4.36 -3.42
N LYS A 78 -14.77 -3.08 -3.33
CA LYS A 78 -14.53 -2.24 -2.14
C LYS A 78 -15.24 -2.80 -0.89
N ARG A 79 -16.45 -3.34 -1.04
CA ARG A 79 -17.15 -4.01 0.05
C ARG A 79 -16.44 -5.28 0.50
N VAL A 80 -16.11 -6.16 -0.45
CA VAL A 80 -15.48 -7.47 -0.18
C VAL A 80 -14.06 -7.27 0.38
N SER A 81 -13.31 -6.26 -0.07
CA SER A 81 -11.96 -5.99 0.39
C SER A 81 -11.86 -5.79 1.92
N ARG A 82 -12.93 -5.37 2.58
CA ARG A 82 -12.97 -5.25 4.05
C ARG A 82 -12.93 -6.59 4.78
N GLY A 83 -13.19 -7.69 4.10
CA GLY A 83 -13.08 -9.06 4.62
C GLY A 83 -11.79 -9.77 4.22
N LEU A 84 -10.85 -9.07 3.55
CA LEU A 84 -9.61 -9.65 3.06
C LEU A 84 -8.41 -9.16 3.87
N THR A 85 -7.43 -10.05 4.05
CA THR A 85 -6.09 -9.65 4.51
C THR A 85 -5.22 -9.23 3.33
N SER A 86 -4.12 -8.51 3.59
CA SER A 86 -3.14 -8.14 2.56
C SER A 86 -2.52 -9.36 1.87
N GLU A 87 -2.34 -10.46 2.59
CA GLU A 87 -1.82 -11.72 2.03
C GLU A 87 -2.77 -12.36 1.03
N MET A 88 -4.08 -12.32 1.28
CA MET A 88 -5.08 -12.79 0.32
C MET A 88 -5.02 -11.97 -0.97
N VAL A 89 -4.91 -10.64 -0.86
CA VAL A 89 -4.79 -9.74 -2.02
C VAL A 89 -3.48 -10.00 -2.76
N ALA A 90 -2.37 -10.17 -2.06
CA ALA A 90 -1.09 -10.53 -2.66
C ALA A 90 -1.15 -11.89 -3.38
N GLY A 91 -1.83 -12.88 -2.81
CA GLY A 91 -2.07 -14.19 -3.42
C GLY A 91 -2.80 -14.08 -4.74
N VAL A 92 -3.89 -13.33 -4.79
CA VAL A 92 -4.64 -13.07 -6.02
C VAL A 92 -3.77 -12.38 -7.07
N ALA A 93 -3.03 -11.33 -6.68
CA ALA A 93 -2.16 -10.59 -7.59
C ALA A 93 -1.06 -11.49 -8.20
N LYS A 94 -0.57 -12.49 -7.45
CA LYS A 94 0.39 -13.47 -7.97
C LYS A 94 -0.17 -14.40 -9.05
N LEU A 95 -1.48 -14.60 -9.11
CA LEU A 95 -2.14 -15.37 -10.15
C LEU A 95 -2.52 -14.53 -11.38
N MET A 96 -2.49 -13.21 -11.28
CA MET A 96 -2.84 -12.28 -12.35
C MET A 96 -1.68 -12.01 -13.30
N GLY A 97 -1.97 -11.99 -14.60
CA GLY A 97 -1.10 -11.40 -15.60
C GLY A 97 -1.22 -9.87 -15.63
N ASN A 98 -0.36 -9.20 -16.39
CA ASN A 98 -0.36 -7.73 -16.46
C ASN A 98 -1.71 -7.15 -16.91
N LEU A 99 -2.36 -7.76 -17.90
CA LEU A 99 -3.68 -7.31 -18.39
C LEU A 99 -4.76 -7.53 -17.33
N ASP A 100 -4.71 -8.62 -16.58
CA ASP A 100 -5.65 -8.87 -15.48
C ASP A 100 -5.51 -7.80 -14.39
N LEU A 101 -4.28 -7.48 -14.02
CA LEU A 101 -3.98 -6.42 -13.04
C LEU A 101 -4.50 -5.05 -13.49
N ILE A 102 -4.28 -4.70 -14.76
CA ILE A 102 -4.79 -3.45 -15.35
C ILE A 102 -6.33 -3.43 -15.32
N TYR A 103 -6.95 -4.54 -15.73
CA TYR A 103 -8.41 -4.64 -15.77
C TYR A 103 -9.04 -4.58 -14.38
N GLY A 104 -8.47 -5.29 -13.40
CA GLY A 104 -8.90 -5.22 -12.02
C GLY A 104 -8.72 -3.83 -11.42
N ALA A 105 -7.55 -3.21 -11.62
CA ALA A 105 -7.25 -1.87 -11.13
C ALA A 105 -8.19 -0.80 -11.71
N LYS A 106 -8.60 -0.95 -12.98
CA LYS A 106 -9.56 -0.03 -13.62
C LYS A 106 -10.90 0.03 -12.91
N LYS A 107 -11.32 -1.05 -12.25
CA LYS A 107 -12.57 -1.11 -11.49
C LYS A 107 -12.46 -0.48 -10.09
N ILE A 108 -11.25 -0.41 -9.55
CA ILE A 108 -11.01 -0.02 -8.16
C ILE A 108 -10.80 1.48 -8.11
N HIS A 109 -11.74 2.20 -7.51
CA HIS A 109 -11.64 3.62 -7.21
C HIS A 109 -11.51 3.79 -5.71
N ASN A 110 -10.34 4.21 -5.28
CA ASN A 110 -10.03 4.37 -3.85
C ASN A 110 -9.44 5.74 -3.54
N PRO A 111 -10.25 6.83 -3.69
CA PRO A 111 -9.80 8.15 -3.29
C PRO A 111 -9.55 8.17 -1.78
N THR A 112 -8.41 8.72 -1.40
CA THR A 112 -7.99 8.86 -0.02
C THR A 112 -7.82 10.32 0.32
N HIS A 113 -8.38 10.75 1.43
CA HIS A 113 -8.27 12.11 1.91
C HIS A 113 -7.46 12.16 3.21
N CYS A 114 -6.45 13.03 3.19
CA CYS A 114 -5.71 13.45 4.38
C CYS A 114 -5.71 14.99 4.40
N ASN A 115 -4.58 15.68 4.27
CA ASN A 115 -4.57 17.13 4.01
C ASN A 115 -4.93 17.44 2.54
N THR A 116 -4.63 16.51 1.64
CA THR A 116 -5.02 16.53 0.23
C THR A 116 -5.83 15.29 -0.12
N THR A 117 -6.57 15.33 -1.23
CA THR A 117 -7.30 14.17 -1.76
C THR A 117 -6.51 13.56 -2.90
N LEU A 118 -6.20 12.27 -2.78
CA LEU A 118 -5.43 11.49 -3.76
C LEU A 118 -6.32 10.45 -4.42
N GLY A 119 -6.00 10.07 -5.66
CA GLY A 119 -6.68 8.99 -6.37
C GLY A 119 -8.00 9.37 -7.03
N LEU A 120 -8.27 10.66 -7.22
CA LEU A 120 -9.40 11.11 -8.03
C LEU A 120 -9.15 10.81 -9.52
N PRO A 121 -10.17 10.37 -10.29
CA PRO A 121 -10.04 10.15 -11.72
C PRO A 121 -9.52 11.38 -12.46
N GLY A 122 -8.55 11.19 -13.35
CA GLY A 122 -7.98 12.27 -14.18
C GLY A 122 -7.03 13.22 -13.45
N THR A 123 -6.66 12.93 -12.20
CA THR A 123 -5.70 13.72 -11.44
C THR A 123 -4.43 12.93 -11.16
N PHE A 124 -3.30 13.63 -11.16
CA PHE A 124 -2.03 13.13 -10.66
C PHE A 124 -1.62 13.91 -9.43
N SER A 125 -0.98 13.25 -8.51
CA SER A 125 -0.37 13.87 -7.35
C SER A 125 1.10 13.45 -7.27
N SER A 126 1.97 14.35 -6.86
CA SER A 126 3.41 14.13 -6.84
C SER A 126 3.96 14.06 -5.42
N ARG A 127 4.92 13.16 -5.22
CA ARG A 127 5.77 13.15 -4.04
C ARG A 127 6.99 14.03 -4.29
N LEU A 128 7.29 14.92 -3.36
CA LEU A 128 8.56 15.64 -3.30
C LEU A 128 9.48 14.93 -2.31
N GLN A 129 10.70 14.60 -2.75
CA GLN A 129 11.69 13.91 -1.93
C GLN A 129 12.98 14.73 -1.84
N PRO A 130 13.06 15.69 -0.92
CA PRO A 130 14.18 16.61 -0.80
C PRO A 130 15.33 16.01 0.01
N ASN A 131 15.87 14.87 -0.42
CA ASN A 131 16.99 14.21 0.24
C ASN A 131 18.21 15.11 0.26
N HIS A 132 18.94 15.09 1.38
CA HIS A 132 20.14 15.89 1.56
C HIS A 132 21.29 15.02 2.12
N THR A 133 22.49 15.20 1.60
CA THR A 133 23.65 14.35 1.91
C THR A 133 24.11 14.38 3.37
N THR A 134 23.72 15.40 4.11
CA THR A 134 24.09 15.61 5.52
C THR A 134 22.88 15.91 6.42
N ASP A 135 21.67 15.69 5.92
CA ASP A 135 20.42 15.99 6.64
C ASP A 135 20.35 17.42 7.20
N ASP A 136 21.00 18.39 6.54
CA ASP A 136 20.91 19.79 6.93
C ASP A 136 19.51 20.35 6.69
N PRO A 137 18.79 20.78 7.76
CA PRO A 137 17.43 21.26 7.62
C PRO A 137 17.28 22.47 6.69
N LYS A 138 18.29 23.33 6.60
CA LYS A 138 18.24 24.49 5.69
C LYS A 138 18.32 24.07 4.24
N GLY A 139 19.22 23.15 3.91
CA GLY A 139 19.34 22.57 2.57
C GLY A 139 18.09 21.82 2.17
N ILE A 140 17.54 21.01 3.09
CA ILE A 140 16.27 20.29 2.89
C ILE A 140 15.14 21.29 2.59
N MET A 141 14.98 22.36 3.40
CA MET A 141 13.93 23.36 3.20
C MET A 141 14.11 24.15 1.90
N ALA A 142 15.34 24.43 1.47
CA ALA A 142 15.58 25.06 0.18
C ALA A 142 15.06 24.18 -0.97
N SER A 143 15.34 22.88 -0.94
CA SER A 143 14.84 21.91 -1.92
C SER A 143 13.32 21.75 -1.86
N VAL A 144 12.72 21.81 -0.67
CA VAL A 144 11.25 21.82 -0.52
C VAL A 144 10.64 23.04 -1.19
N MET A 145 11.16 24.23 -0.93
CA MET A 145 10.66 25.47 -1.54
C MET A 145 10.80 25.45 -3.06
N GLU A 146 11.92 24.98 -3.58
CA GLU A 146 12.15 24.83 -5.00
C GLU A 146 11.14 23.85 -5.62
N GLY A 147 10.99 22.66 -5.06
CA GLY A 147 10.06 21.64 -5.55
C GLY A 147 8.60 22.12 -5.55
N LEU A 148 8.17 22.79 -4.48
CA LEU A 148 6.83 23.37 -4.40
C LEU A 148 6.62 24.49 -5.43
N SER A 149 7.67 25.27 -5.76
CA SER A 149 7.59 26.30 -6.79
C SER A 149 7.35 25.73 -8.19
N TYR A 150 7.71 24.45 -8.41
CA TYR A 150 7.40 23.70 -9.64
C TYR A 150 6.08 22.93 -9.57
N GLY A 151 5.32 23.06 -8.49
CA GLY A 151 4.06 22.36 -8.30
C GLY A 151 4.22 20.90 -7.87
N CYS A 152 5.38 20.49 -7.35
CA CYS A 152 5.62 19.15 -6.82
C CYS A 152 5.38 19.11 -5.31
N GLY A 153 4.90 17.97 -4.77
CA GLY A 153 4.74 17.76 -3.33
C GLY A 153 3.31 17.88 -2.81
N ASP A 154 2.34 17.97 -3.68
CA ASP A 154 0.91 17.99 -3.35
C ASP A 154 0.44 16.68 -2.70
N ALA A 155 1.02 15.53 -3.07
CA ALA A 155 0.72 14.26 -2.42
C ALA A 155 1.41 14.15 -1.05
N VAL A 156 2.72 14.35 -1.02
CA VAL A 156 3.53 14.21 0.18
C VAL A 156 4.90 14.85 0.00
N ILE A 157 5.42 15.45 1.06
CA ILE A 157 6.84 15.78 1.19
C ILE A 157 7.46 14.71 2.07
N GLY A 158 8.41 13.94 1.52
CA GLY A 158 9.02 12.81 2.22
C GLY A 158 10.52 12.76 2.05
N LEU A 159 11.24 12.35 3.08
CA LEU A 159 12.69 12.30 3.10
C LEU A 159 13.18 10.93 3.57
N ASN A 160 14.24 10.45 2.93
CA ASN A 160 15.05 9.34 3.43
C ASN A 160 16.29 9.94 4.08
N PRO A 161 16.41 9.91 5.42
CA PRO A 161 17.56 10.50 6.10
C PRO A 161 18.83 9.69 5.88
N VAL A 162 19.97 10.36 6.03
CA VAL A 162 21.29 9.70 6.11
C VAL A 162 21.51 9.17 7.53
N ASP A 163 21.06 9.93 8.53
CA ASP A 163 21.04 9.55 9.94
C ASP A 163 19.60 9.19 10.34
N ASP A 164 19.35 7.87 10.52
CA ASP A 164 18.04 7.31 10.90
C ASP A 164 17.78 7.29 12.42
N SER A 165 18.63 7.98 13.21
CA SER A 165 18.40 8.13 14.64
C SER A 165 17.06 8.83 14.93
N VAL A 166 16.43 8.44 16.04
CA VAL A 166 15.15 9.03 16.49
C VAL A 166 15.24 10.56 16.58
N GLU A 167 16.38 11.07 17.05
CA GLU A 167 16.62 12.52 17.19
C GLU A 167 16.65 13.21 15.81
N SER A 168 17.38 12.65 14.84
CA SER A 168 17.47 13.20 13.48
C SER A 168 16.11 13.17 12.78
N VAL A 169 15.43 12.03 12.81
CA VAL A 169 14.09 11.87 12.23
C VAL A 169 13.08 12.84 12.84
N ALA A 170 13.04 12.95 14.17
CA ALA A 170 12.14 13.87 14.86
C ALA A 170 12.43 15.34 14.52
N ARG A 171 13.70 15.73 14.39
CA ARG A 171 14.11 17.08 13.98
C ARG A 171 13.60 17.41 12.57
N ILE A 172 13.78 16.50 11.64
CA ILE A 172 13.34 16.68 10.23
C ILE A 172 11.81 16.79 10.16
N LEU A 173 11.09 15.88 10.82
CA LEU A 173 9.61 15.91 10.85
C LEU A 173 9.09 17.23 11.43
N LYS A 174 9.69 17.72 12.53
CA LYS A 174 9.32 19.02 13.11
C LYS A 174 9.57 20.17 12.14
N SER A 175 10.70 20.17 11.43
CA SER A 175 11.00 21.20 10.42
C SER A 175 10.00 21.20 9.28
N PHE A 176 9.56 20.03 8.81
CA PHE A 176 8.51 19.91 7.79
C PHE A 176 7.16 20.40 8.31
N ASP A 177 6.80 20.03 9.53
CA ASP A 177 5.52 20.43 10.11
C ASP A 177 5.46 21.96 10.34
N GLU A 178 6.52 22.55 10.88
CA GLU A 178 6.63 24.00 11.04
C GLU A 178 6.53 24.74 9.70
N PHE A 179 7.22 24.24 8.67
CA PHE A 179 7.16 24.79 7.33
C PHE A 179 5.76 24.73 6.75
N LYS A 180 5.14 23.52 6.77
CA LYS A 180 3.79 23.28 6.27
C LYS A 180 2.77 24.19 6.94
N ASN A 181 2.83 24.33 8.24
CA ASN A 181 1.90 25.15 9.02
C ASN A 181 2.13 26.65 8.77
N LYS A 182 3.40 27.09 8.69
CA LYS A 182 3.74 28.49 8.42
C LYS A 182 3.24 28.99 7.07
N TRP A 183 3.33 28.13 6.05
CA TRP A 183 2.98 28.49 4.67
C TRP A 183 1.60 27.96 4.23
N GLU A 184 0.87 27.33 5.16
CA GLU A 184 -0.47 26.74 4.91
C GLU A 184 -0.47 25.79 3.71
N VAL A 185 0.61 24.99 3.55
CA VAL A 185 0.76 24.06 2.44
C VAL A 185 -0.08 22.81 2.71
N PRO A 186 -1.13 22.52 1.90
CA PRO A 186 -2.02 21.38 2.12
C PRO A 186 -1.37 20.09 1.61
N THR A 187 -0.37 19.60 2.31
CA THR A 187 0.35 18.35 1.99
C THR A 187 0.53 17.50 3.23
N GLN A 188 0.92 16.25 3.03
CA GLN A 188 1.35 15.32 4.07
C GLN A 188 2.88 15.34 4.17
N ILE A 189 3.40 14.92 5.32
CA ILE A 189 4.84 14.79 5.57
C ILE A 189 5.18 13.39 6.03
N CYS A 190 6.34 12.86 5.62
CA CYS A 190 6.88 11.60 6.12
C CYS A 190 8.40 11.59 6.11
N VAL A 191 8.97 10.76 6.97
CA VAL A 191 10.39 10.39 6.95
C VAL A 191 10.43 8.87 6.94
N LEU A 192 11.23 8.29 6.03
CA LEU A 192 11.47 6.87 5.94
C LEU A 192 12.84 6.57 6.53
N ALA A 193 12.85 5.99 7.73
CA ALA A 193 14.04 5.57 8.46
C ALA A 193 14.13 4.05 8.55
#